data_a6584cb36c39eef4dc6770fd1638ed9d
#
_entry.id   a6584cb36c39eef4dc6770fd1638ed9d
#
_cell.length_a   1.000
_cell.length_b   1.000
_cell.length_c   1.000
_cell.angle_alpha   90.00
_cell.angle_beta   90.00
_cell.angle_gamma   90.00
#
_symmetry.space_group_name_H-M   'P 1'
#
loop_
_entity.id
_entity.type
_entity.pdbx_description
1 polymer ?
#
loop_
_entity_poly.entity_id
_entity_poly.type
_entity_poly.pdbx_seq_one_letter_code
_entity_poly.pdbx_strand_id
1 'polypeptide(L)'
;MIEIREFSEADAESVSRVAFESFRTYLGDRMVPKSPRPAEYWLRIMSHVSDGEIERIGFVAEDGKEVIGCLAATASLLRGLGELNMIGVLPGHAGHGIGKMLFEAALHFWKDRNMRKIHTCVSSINPGAIAFYRRCGFQEEGILRNHFFDGVDEHQLALFLRKAPYKEQTAS
;
A
#
# COMPACT_ATOMS: atom_id res chain seq x y z
N MET A 1 -12.90 8.38 17.68
CA MET A 1 -13.23 7.04 17.08
C MET A 1 -12.61 7.04 15.68
N ILE A 2 -11.78 6.04 15.37
CA ILE A 2 -11.09 5.97 14.08
C ILE A 2 -12.08 5.53 13.01
N GLU A 3 -12.15 6.30 11.92
CA GLU A 3 -12.97 6.04 10.75
C GLU A 3 -12.07 5.85 9.53
N ILE A 4 -12.42 4.86 8.68
CA ILE A 4 -11.78 4.66 7.37
C ILE A 4 -12.76 5.16 6.31
N ARG A 5 -12.28 6.06 5.47
CA ARG A 5 -13.04 6.59 4.34
C ARG A 5 -12.17 6.76 3.10
N GLU A 6 -12.81 6.98 1.97
CA GLU A 6 -12.10 7.34 0.75
C GLU A 6 -11.39 8.70 0.92
N PHE A 7 -10.27 8.81 0.23
CA PHE A 7 -9.51 10.05 0.12
C PHE A 7 -10.31 11.11 -0.59
N SER A 8 -10.25 12.34 -0.10
CA SER A 8 -10.75 13.54 -0.76
C SER A 8 -9.60 14.51 -1.06
N GLU A 9 -9.80 15.44 -1.98
CA GLU A 9 -8.76 16.42 -2.34
C GLU A 9 -8.28 17.24 -1.13
N ALA A 10 -9.18 17.51 -0.17
CA ALA A 10 -8.84 18.23 1.05
C ALA A 10 -7.83 17.49 1.95
N ASP A 11 -7.66 16.18 1.75
CA ASP A 11 -6.73 15.37 2.56
C ASP A 11 -5.29 15.41 2.04
N ALA A 12 -5.04 15.98 0.87
CA ALA A 12 -3.76 15.87 0.17
C ALA A 12 -2.55 16.32 1.00
N GLU A 13 -2.67 17.43 1.73
CA GLU A 13 -1.62 17.92 2.62
C GLU A 13 -1.41 16.99 3.83
N SER A 14 -2.51 16.52 4.42
CA SER A 14 -2.45 15.59 5.56
C SER A 14 -1.84 14.25 5.15
N VAL A 15 -2.22 13.72 3.98
CA VAL A 15 -1.61 12.50 3.41
C VAL A 15 -0.12 12.71 3.14
N SER A 16 0.27 13.88 2.63
CA SER A 16 1.68 14.22 2.44
C SER A 16 2.48 14.12 3.74
N ARG A 17 1.95 14.66 4.83
CA ARG A 17 2.54 14.58 6.16
C ARG A 17 2.61 13.13 6.64
N VAL A 18 1.50 12.38 6.59
CA VAL A 18 1.43 10.99 7.03
C VAL A 18 2.45 10.12 6.28
N ALA A 19 2.51 10.23 4.96
CA ALA A 19 3.45 9.48 4.16
C ALA A 19 4.91 9.82 4.52
N PHE A 20 5.23 11.09 4.62
CA PHE A 20 6.59 11.55 4.96
C PHE A 20 7.04 11.04 6.32
N GLU A 21 6.23 11.21 7.37
CA GLU A 21 6.57 10.81 8.72
C GLU A 21 6.63 9.28 8.88
N SER A 22 5.71 8.55 8.25
CA SER A 22 5.70 7.09 8.33
C SER A 22 6.90 6.47 7.61
N PHE A 23 7.24 6.94 6.40
CA PHE A 23 8.38 6.40 5.65
C PHE A 23 9.73 6.77 6.27
N ARG A 24 9.85 7.99 6.79
CA ARG A 24 11.08 8.44 7.45
C ARG A 24 11.49 7.57 8.64
N THR A 25 10.52 7.01 9.35
CA THR A 25 10.75 6.20 10.55
C THR A 25 11.63 4.96 10.28
N TYR A 26 11.53 4.35 9.08
CA TYR A 26 12.30 3.15 8.75
C TYR A 26 13.33 3.34 7.63
N LEU A 27 13.10 4.25 6.70
CA LEU A 27 14.07 4.52 5.62
C LEU A 27 15.23 5.40 6.10
N GLY A 28 15.01 6.19 7.16
CA GLY A 28 15.98 7.16 7.64
C GLY A 28 16.17 8.34 6.67
N ASP A 29 16.92 9.35 7.10
CA ASP A 29 17.08 10.62 6.38
C ASP A 29 17.79 10.51 5.02
N ARG A 30 18.44 9.37 4.74
CA ARG A 30 19.19 9.17 3.48
C ARG A 30 18.32 8.74 2.31
N MET A 31 17.19 8.08 2.59
CA MET A 31 16.36 7.42 1.57
C MET A 31 14.98 8.06 1.42
N VAL A 32 14.62 9.01 2.27
CA VAL A 32 13.39 9.80 2.10
C VAL A 32 13.71 11.16 1.49
N PRO A 33 12.76 11.79 0.80
CA PRO A 33 12.88 13.18 0.40
C PRO A 33 13.20 14.07 1.60
N LYS A 34 13.93 15.16 1.39
CA LYS A 34 14.26 16.12 2.46
C LYS A 34 13.05 16.85 3.03
N SER A 35 11.94 16.85 2.29
CA SER A 35 10.67 17.46 2.67
C SER A 35 9.50 16.60 2.18
N PRO A 36 8.30 16.76 2.77
CA PRO A 36 7.10 16.14 2.26
C PRO A 36 6.90 16.45 0.76
N ARG A 37 6.34 15.51 0.01
CA ARG A 37 5.97 15.75 -1.38
C ARG A 37 4.78 16.72 -1.45
N PRO A 38 4.68 17.56 -2.49
CA PRO A 38 3.60 18.54 -2.60
C PRO A 38 2.23 17.85 -2.72
N ALA A 39 1.17 18.57 -2.35
CA ALA A 39 -0.21 18.05 -2.36
C ALA A 39 -0.62 17.49 -3.74
N GLU A 40 -0.21 18.12 -4.84
CA GLU A 40 -0.51 17.71 -6.21
C GLU A 40 0.01 16.29 -6.53
N TYR A 41 1.11 15.88 -5.93
CA TYR A 41 1.60 14.52 -6.06
C TYR A 41 0.61 13.52 -5.48
N TRP A 42 0.04 13.84 -4.31
CA TRP A 42 -0.90 12.96 -3.62
C TRP A 42 -2.29 12.98 -4.26
N LEU A 43 -2.74 14.09 -4.80
CA LEU A 43 -3.95 14.15 -5.62
C LEU A 43 -3.87 13.14 -6.76
N ARG A 44 -2.74 13.09 -7.47
CA ARG A 44 -2.53 12.15 -8.57
C ARG A 44 -2.50 10.67 -8.13
N ILE A 45 -2.00 10.38 -6.92
CA ILE A 45 -1.82 9.01 -6.43
C ILE A 45 -3.08 8.48 -5.75
N MET A 46 -3.79 9.34 -5.00
CA MET A 46 -4.85 8.95 -4.08
C MET A 46 -6.25 9.15 -4.65
N SER A 47 -6.44 10.05 -5.63
CA SER A 47 -7.77 10.30 -6.20
C SER A 47 -8.31 9.07 -6.90
N HIS A 48 -9.62 8.88 -6.74
CA HIS A 48 -10.33 7.82 -7.45
C HIS A 48 -10.34 8.10 -8.95
N VAL A 49 -9.78 7.19 -9.72
CA VAL A 49 -9.70 7.26 -11.18
C VAL A 49 -10.06 5.89 -11.76
N SER A 50 -10.91 5.89 -12.78
CA SER A 50 -11.24 4.70 -13.57
C SER A 50 -11.23 5.04 -15.05
N ASP A 51 -10.44 4.32 -15.84
CA ASP A 51 -10.38 4.43 -17.31
C ASP A 51 -10.93 3.19 -18.02
N GLY A 52 -11.56 2.28 -17.26
CA GLY A 52 -12.11 1.01 -17.78
C GLY A 52 -11.11 -0.15 -17.78
N GLU A 53 -9.82 0.11 -17.66
CA GLU A 53 -8.77 -0.92 -17.54
C GLU A 53 -8.08 -0.89 -16.18
N ILE A 54 -7.82 0.31 -15.69
CA ILE A 54 -7.16 0.56 -14.40
C ILE A 54 -8.09 1.41 -13.52
N GLU A 55 -8.28 0.96 -12.30
CA GLU A 55 -8.89 1.78 -11.26
C GLU A 55 -7.89 2.03 -10.14
N ARG A 56 -7.85 3.27 -9.66
CA ARG A 56 -7.08 3.67 -8.48
C ARG A 56 -7.99 4.30 -7.45
N ILE A 57 -7.66 4.08 -6.16
CA ILE A 57 -8.37 4.66 -5.05
C ILE A 57 -7.42 4.90 -3.89
N GLY A 58 -7.66 5.96 -3.13
CA GLY A 58 -7.02 6.23 -1.86
C GLY A 58 -7.99 6.06 -0.71
N PHE A 59 -7.49 5.57 0.41
CA PHE A 59 -8.20 5.52 1.70
C PHE A 59 -7.42 6.30 2.74
N VAL A 60 -8.13 6.92 3.65
CA VAL A 60 -7.57 7.60 4.82
C VAL A 60 -8.17 7.05 6.11
N ALA A 61 -7.36 7.01 7.15
CA ALA A 61 -7.80 6.79 8.52
C ALA A 61 -7.86 8.12 9.24
N GLU A 62 -9.02 8.48 9.74
CA GLU A 62 -9.28 9.74 10.43
C GLU A 62 -9.65 9.48 11.90
N ASP A 63 -9.03 10.22 12.82
CA ASP A 63 -9.45 10.28 14.23
C ASP A 63 -9.89 11.70 14.57
N GLY A 64 -11.21 11.87 14.77
CA GLY A 64 -11.81 13.19 14.92
C GLY A 64 -11.77 13.99 13.62
N LYS A 65 -10.78 14.85 13.45
CA LYS A 65 -10.53 15.64 12.22
C LYS A 65 -9.10 15.48 11.71
N GLU A 66 -8.33 14.60 12.33
CA GLU A 66 -6.95 14.37 11.97
C GLU A 66 -6.81 13.12 11.11
N VAL A 67 -6.20 13.26 9.94
CA VAL A 67 -5.78 12.11 9.12
C VAL A 67 -4.50 11.54 9.72
N ILE A 68 -4.58 10.30 10.19
CA ILE A 68 -3.52 9.60 10.92
C ILE A 68 -2.95 8.40 10.15
N GLY A 69 -3.57 8.04 9.03
CA GLY A 69 -3.10 6.96 8.16
C GLY A 69 -3.63 7.11 6.76
N CYS A 70 -2.97 6.49 5.79
CA CYS A 70 -3.40 6.47 4.40
C CYS A 70 -2.95 5.20 3.67
N LEU A 71 -3.68 4.84 2.62
CA LEU A 71 -3.39 3.71 1.73
C LEU A 71 -3.79 4.06 0.31
N ALA A 72 -2.93 3.74 -0.66
CA ALA A 72 -3.24 3.82 -2.09
C ALA A 72 -3.31 2.42 -2.69
N ALA A 73 -4.35 2.17 -3.47
CA ALA A 73 -4.65 0.90 -4.11
C ALA A 73 -4.94 1.05 -5.60
N THR A 74 -4.48 0.09 -6.39
CA THR A 74 -4.75 0.01 -7.83
C THR A 74 -5.36 -1.35 -8.16
N ALA A 75 -6.27 -1.39 -9.13
CA ALA A 75 -6.84 -2.60 -9.71
C ALA A 75 -6.68 -2.58 -11.24
N SER A 76 -5.96 -3.55 -11.80
CA SER A 76 -5.93 -3.81 -13.23
C SER A 76 -7.03 -4.82 -13.58
N LEU A 77 -8.14 -4.31 -14.13
CA LEU A 77 -9.35 -5.10 -14.38
C LEU A 77 -9.10 -6.21 -15.38
N LEU A 78 -8.40 -5.91 -16.48
CA LEU A 78 -8.06 -6.88 -17.51
C LEU A 78 -7.20 -8.03 -16.98
N ARG A 79 -6.26 -7.74 -16.08
CA ARG A 79 -5.32 -8.74 -15.55
C ARG A 79 -5.84 -9.44 -14.30
N GLY A 80 -6.88 -8.92 -13.66
CA GLY A 80 -7.35 -9.36 -12.35
C GLY A 80 -6.27 -9.20 -11.27
N LEU A 81 -5.42 -8.17 -11.39
CA LEU A 81 -4.27 -7.92 -10.53
C LEU A 81 -4.46 -6.62 -9.78
N GLY A 82 -4.44 -6.69 -8.47
CA GLY A 82 -4.40 -5.53 -7.58
C GLY A 82 -2.99 -5.20 -7.15
N GLU A 83 -2.74 -3.94 -6.85
CA GLU A 83 -1.49 -3.46 -6.28
C GLU A 83 -1.77 -2.60 -5.05
N LEU A 84 -1.10 -2.91 -3.94
CA LEU A 84 -1.01 -2.03 -2.80
C LEU A 84 0.20 -1.13 -3.03
N ASN A 85 -0.06 0.09 -3.50
CA ASN A 85 0.99 1.02 -3.91
C ASN A 85 1.72 1.63 -2.72
N MET A 86 0.99 1.93 -1.65
CA MET A 86 1.55 2.41 -0.39
C MET A 86 0.57 2.25 0.77
N ILE A 87 1.09 2.13 1.96
CA ILE A 87 0.36 2.26 3.22
C ILE A 87 1.24 2.96 4.24
N GLY A 88 0.68 3.91 4.97
CA GLY A 88 1.38 4.65 6.02
C GLY A 88 0.46 4.97 7.18
N VAL A 89 1.01 4.94 8.38
CA VAL A 89 0.34 5.35 9.62
C VAL A 89 1.31 6.23 10.40
N LEU A 90 0.85 7.33 10.96
CA LEU A 90 1.67 8.20 11.80
C LEU A 90 2.34 7.39 12.92
N PRO A 91 3.64 7.63 13.22
CA PRO A 91 4.38 6.85 14.21
C PRO A 91 3.69 6.75 15.57
N GLY A 92 3.08 7.84 16.04
CA GLY A 92 2.35 7.89 17.32
C GLY A 92 1.07 7.04 17.35
N HIS A 93 0.59 6.59 16.20
CA HIS A 93 -0.63 5.77 16.04
C HIS A 93 -0.33 4.35 15.53
N ALA A 94 0.95 4.02 15.33
CA ALA A 94 1.36 2.68 14.90
C ALA A 94 1.06 1.63 15.98
N GLY A 95 0.79 0.39 15.56
CA GLY A 95 0.49 -0.71 16.49
C GLY A 95 -0.96 -0.79 16.98
N HIS A 96 -1.82 0.18 16.67
CA HIS A 96 -3.22 0.22 17.12
C HIS A 96 -4.23 -0.35 16.09
N GLY A 97 -3.76 -1.14 15.12
CA GLY A 97 -4.62 -1.81 14.14
C GLY A 97 -5.04 -0.95 12.95
N ILE A 98 -4.65 0.33 12.88
CA ILE A 98 -5.05 1.26 11.81
C ILE A 98 -4.64 0.77 10.43
N GLY A 99 -3.41 0.27 10.28
CA GLY A 99 -2.95 -0.32 9.03
C GLY A 99 -3.83 -1.50 8.57
N LYS A 100 -4.30 -2.33 9.51
CA LYS A 100 -5.22 -3.42 9.21
C LYS A 100 -6.57 -2.90 8.74
N MET A 101 -7.14 -1.88 9.38
CA MET A 101 -8.41 -1.27 8.99
C MET A 101 -8.32 -0.69 7.57
N LEU A 102 -7.24 0.04 7.24
CA LEU A 102 -6.98 0.56 5.90
C LEU A 102 -6.85 -0.57 4.88
N PHE A 103 -6.11 -1.62 5.21
CA PHE A 103 -5.96 -2.78 4.34
C PHE A 103 -7.30 -3.49 4.09
N GLU A 104 -8.16 -3.63 5.10
CA GLU A 104 -9.47 -4.25 4.96
C GLU A 104 -10.37 -3.44 4.01
N ALA A 105 -10.34 -2.11 4.06
CA ALA A 105 -11.06 -1.27 3.09
C ALA A 105 -10.57 -1.50 1.65
N ALA A 106 -9.25 -1.52 1.44
CA ALA A 106 -8.66 -1.82 0.14
C ALA A 106 -8.96 -3.27 -0.30
N LEU A 107 -9.02 -4.22 0.62
CA LEU A 107 -9.36 -5.61 0.33
C LEU A 107 -10.80 -5.75 -0.20
N HIS A 108 -11.76 -4.98 0.35
CA HIS A 108 -13.12 -4.90 -0.20
C HIS A 108 -13.10 -4.33 -1.62
N PHE A 109 -12.41 -3.23 -1.85
CA PHE A 109 -12.24 -2.63 -3.17
C PHE A 109 -11.74 -3.65 -4.22
N TRP A 110 -10.72 -4.44 -3.90
CA TRP A 110 -10.20 -5.45 -4.82
C TRP A 110 -11.14 -6.66 -5.00
N LYS A 111 -11.81 -7.10 -3.94
CA LYS A 111 -12.79 -8.20 -4.02
C LYS A 111 -13.99 -7.85 -4.88
N ASP A 112 -14.53 -6.64 -4.74
CA ASP A 112 -15.67 -6.16 -5.53
C ASP A 112 -15.34 -6.10 -7.03
N ARG A 113 -14.05 -5.92 -7.36
CA ARG A 113 -13.55 -5.92 -8.75
C ARG A 113 -13.03 -7.28 -9.21
N ASN A 114 -13.29 -8.31 -8.41
CA ASN A 114 -12.87 -9.68 -8.75
C ASN A 114 -11.36 -9.86 -8.99
N MET A 115 -10.52 -9.11 -8.30
CA MET A 115 -9.07 -9.32 -8.40
C MET A 115 -8.71 -10.74 -7.93
N ARG A 116 -7.82 -11.40 -8.66
CA ARG A 116 -7.34 -12.74 -8.33
C ARG A 116 -6.13 -12.73 -7.39
N LYS A 117 -5.34 -11.66 -7.44
CA LYS A 117 -4.06 -11.51 -6.73
C LYS A 117 -3.81 -10.05 -6.42
N ILE A 118 -3.29 -9.77 -5.25
CA ILE A 118 -2.77 -8.47 -4.86
C ILE A 118 -1.27 -8.59 -4.68
N HIS A 119 -0.50 -7.65 -5.18
CA HIS A 119 0.94 -7.60 -4.96
C HIS A 119 1.38 -6.27 -4.36
N THR A 120 2.57 -6.29 -3.77
CA THR A 120 3.27 -5.11 -3.26
C THR A 120 4.77 -5.39 -3.17
N CYS A 121 5.57 -4.34 -3.09
CA CYS A 121 6.98 -4.44 -2.75
C CYS A 121 7.23 -3.81 -1.38
N VAL A 122 8.13 -4.38 -0.62
CA VAL A 122 8.52 -3.86 0.69
C VAL A 122 10.03 -3.98 0.88
N SER A 123 10.63 -2.90 1.33
CA SER A 123 12.06 -2.82 1.55
C SER A 123 12.54 -3.75 2.67
N SER A 124 13.67 -4.44 2.45
CA SER A 124 14.30 -5.35 3.41
C SER A 124 14.65 -4.67 4.75
N ILE A 125 14.83 -3.36 4.74
CA ILE A 125 15.10 -2.56 5.94
C ILE A 125 13.84 -2.21 6.74
N ASN A 126 12.65 -2.64 6.28
CA ASN A 126 11.38 -2.46 6.99
C ASN A 126 10.78 -3.79 7.48
N PRO A 127 11.40 -4.45 8.48
CA PRO A 127 10.89 -5.73 8.99
C PRO A 127 9.48 -5.62 9.58
N GLY A 128 9.10 -4.45 10.08
CA GLY A 128 7.76 -4.18 10.60
C GLY A 128 6.68 -4.30 9.51
N ALA A 129 6.92 -3.72 8.33
CA ALA A 129 6.01 -3.84 7.19
C ALA A 129 5.98 -5.28 6.64
N ILE A 130 7.12 -5.95 6.54
CA ILE A 130 7.16 -7.37 6.13
C ILE A 130 6.30 -8.23 7.05
N ALA A 131 6.44 -8.05 8.36
CA ALA A 131 5.63 -8.76 9.35
C ALA A 131 4.14 -8.39 9.26
N PHE A 132 3.81 -7.13 9.00
CA PHE A 132 2.44 -6.68 8.76
C PHE A 132 1.82 -7.38 7.55
N TYR A 133 2.47 -7.38 6.40
CA TYR A 133 1.96 -8.03 5.20
C TYR A 133 1.80 -9.54 5.38
N ARG A 134 2.73 -10.21 6.06
CA ARG A 134 2.61 -11.64 6.38
C ARG A 134 1.37 -11.92 7.25
N ARG A 135 1.07 -11.07 8.24
CA ARG A 135 -0.17 -11.20 9.04
C ARG A 135 -1.43 -10.93 8.22
N CYS A 136 -1.36 -10.14 7.16
CA CYS A 136 -2.44 -9.93 6.19
C CYS A 136 -2.58 -11.08 5.18
N GLY A 137 -1.73 -12.12 5.26
CA GLY A 137 -1.79 -13.30 4.40
C GLY A 137 -0.93 -13.22 3.14
N PHE A 138 -0.10 -12.19 2.99
CA PHE A 138 0.86 -12.10 1.88
C PHE A 138 1.96 -13.14 2.04
N GLN A 139 2.39 -13.66 0.89
CA GLN A 139 3.50 -14.60 0.73
C GLN A 139 4.59 -13.95 -0.11
N GLU A 140 5.84 -14.32 0.13
CA GLU A 140 6.97 -13.85 -0.67
C GLU A 140 7.01 -14.61 -2.01
N GLU A 141 7.13 -13.87 -3.11
CA GLU A 141 7.29 -14.40 -4.45
C GLU A 141 8.70 -14.21 -5.01
N GLY A 142 9.47 -13.30 -4.45
CA GLY A 142 10.83 -13.04 -4.91
C GLY A 142 11.48 -11.88 -4.18
N ILE A 143 12.75 -11.68 -4.51
CA ILE A 143 13.59 -10.59 -3.99
C ILE A 143 14.21 -9.86 -5.17
N LEU A 144 14.00 -8.54 -5.23
CA LEU A 144 14.66 -7.65 -6.16
C LEU A 144 15.89 -7.06 -5.46
N ARG A 145 17.07 -7.45 -5.93
CA ARG A 145 18.32 -7.01 -5.29
C ARG A 145 18.68 -5.58 -5.69
N ASN A 146 19.07 -4.77 -4.70
CA ASN A 146 19.48 -3.36 -4.89
C ASN A 146 18.51 -2.57 -5.77
N HIS A 147 17.19 -2.74 -5.56
CA HIS A 147 16.19 -2.29 -6.53
C HIS A 147 16.02 -0.77 -6.57
N PHE A 148 15.75 -0.15 -5.42
CA PHE A 148 15.58 1.30 -5.32
C PHE A 148 16.81 2.01 -4.77
N PHE A 149 17.59 1.33 -3.91
CA PHE A 149 18.76 1.88 -3.26
C PHE A 149 19.87 0.84 -3.19
N ASP A 150 21.12 1.26 -3.34
CA ASP A 150 22.28 0.40 -3.21
C ASP A 150 22.34 -0.22 -1.79
N GLY A 151 22.49 -1.54 -1.76
CA GLY A 151 22.56 -2.30 -0.51
C GLY A 151 21.19 -2.60 0.12
N VAL A 152 20.08 -2.22 -0.52
CA VAL A 152 18.72 -2.47 -0.04
C VAL A 152 17.93 -3.28 -1.05
N ASP A 153 17.56 -4.48 -0.64
CA ASP A 153 16.71 -5.37 -1.44
C ASP A 153 15.22 -5.06 -1.22
N GLU A 154 14.36 -5.39 -2.20
CA GLU A 154 12.93 -5.31 -2.10
C GLU A 154 12.31 -6.71 -2.13
N HIS A 155 11.46 -7.00 -1.14
CA HIS A 155 10.65 -8.21 -1.12
C HIS A 155 9.40 -8.02 -1.96
N GLN A 156 9.21 -8.85 -2.98
CA GLN A 156 7.95 -8.94 -3.71
C GLN A 156 7.00 -9.85 -2.96
N LEU A 157 5.89 -9.29 -2.52
CA LEU A 157 4.88 -9.99 -1.74
C LEU A 157 3.57 -10.08 -2.51
N ALA A 158 2.85 -11.19 -2.36
CA ALA A 158 1.56 -11.39 -2.98
C ALA A 158 0.54 -12.04 -2.04
N LEU A 159 -0.71 -11.57 -2.16
CA LEU A 159 -1.89 -12.19 -1.56
C LEU A 159 -2.77 -12.76 -2.67
N PHE A 160 -3.03 -14.06 -2.62
CA PHE A 160 -3.92 -14.74 -3.57
C PHE A 160 -5.35 -14.74 -3.05
N LEU A 161 -6.25 -14.04 -3.74
CA LEU A 161 -7.68 -13.97 -3.42
C LEU A 161 -8.47 -15.14 -4.00
N ARG A 162 -7.94 -15.76 -5.04
CA ARG A 162 -8.46 -17.00 -5.61
C ARG A 162 -7.31 -18.01 -5.71
N LYS A 163 -7.58 -19.27 -5.39
CA LYS A 163 -6.64 -20.34 -5.73
C LYS A 163 -6.59 -20.42 -7.26
N ALA A 164 -5.47 -20.02 -7.85
CA ALA A 164 -5.24 -20.32 -9.25
C ALA A 164 -5.20 -21.85 -9.41
N PRO A 165 -5.79 -22.40 -10.49
CA PRO A 165 -5.43 -23.72 -10.92
C PRO A 165 -4.00 -23.67 -11.46
N TYR A 166 -3.01 -23.66 -10.57
CA TYR A 166 -1.62 -23.78 -10.98
C TYR A 166 -1.46 -25.23 -11.47
N LYS A 167 -1.47 -25.38 -12.79
CA LYS A 167 -0.92 -26.59 -13.39
C LYS A 167 0.58 -26.44 -13.28
N GLU A 168 1.21 -27.27 -12.44
CA GLU A 168 2.65 -27.44 -12.51
C GLU A 168 3.02 -27.69 -13.97
N GLN A 169 3.81 -26.77 -14.54
CA GLN A 169 4.43 -27.04 -15.82
C GLN A 169 5.46 -28.13 -15.53
N THR A 170 5.07 -29.37 -15.76
CA THR A 170 6.02 -30.45 -15.84
C THR A 170 7.01 -30.09 -16.93
N ALA A 171 8.23 -29.76 -16.54
CA ALA A 171 9.34 -29.58 -17.47
C ALA A 171 9.48 -30.86 -18.30
N SER A 172 9.25 -30.73 -19.58
CA SER A 172 9.54 -31.76 -20.59
C SER A 172 11.01 -31.75 -20.92
#